data_174f63088956a93c43595902d67df7a3
#
_entry.id   174f63088956a93c43595902d67df7a3
#
_cell.length_a   1.000
_cell.length_b   1.000
_cell.length_c   1.000
_cell.angle_alpha   90.00
_cell.angle_beta   90.00
_cell.angle_gamma   90.00
#
_symmetry.space_group_name_H-M   'P 1'
#
loop_
_entity.id
_entity.type
_entity.pdbx_description
1 polymer ?
#
loop_
_entity_poly.entity_id
_entity_poly.type
_entity_poly.pdbx_seq_one_letter_code
_entity_poly.pdbx_strand_id
1 'polypeptide(L)'
;MPRYEPLGRMDDQILTDGDRGFRGIDSYLEPTTLEGGTVEASENMRLEGDLASVRKGVEFKAGAVTLTYGGDERVFTSTLFSDPATGVEFIAVATKNKVILWNDQNNTGIDIAYPGGEVVASGDNASFVQAMEKLILFRGENKSPLEWDGDYTTPTAFVVKQNASPTAGRVECPRTNFGVFFSNRLIVPQPSDSQYTVIASDLLDTDNFYAAESQFRINRGTADSGVIALTPYLENQLIVFFRNSIHLINNLALTNSAAVFEITRQRGCVARKSVAASGPQIYFLSDDGVFTLQQGLDPAKGLGVAISKVSGEAIPLSRPIQDQFREVNYAAAEKACGIVFDNKYYLAVPTGSSTDNNKVFIYDILNTAWTSVDSFPAGFVIDDFVTVLHGSNPTKRRLFAVSDKGWHLVEETATDITGTIGNATTTSTAITAKLKTRSFTLGSVDVKSWKRGQLGCEVSDGDAFTIKVNTTDPDRTNTVHSENATSSEEKLIRFGSGRARGYAANVEIDVSASGTAGSPSFRHVSMEAIAGGANARRTIE
;
A
#
# COMPACT_ATOMS: atom_id res chain seq x y z
N MET A 1 -68.70 -9.18 38.36
CA MET A 1 -67.84 -8.31 37.57
C MET A 1 -66.45 -8.94 37.58
N PRO A 2 -65.88 -9.33 36.46
CA PRO A 2 -64.56 -9.87 36.44
C PRO A 2 -63.58 -8.70 36.68
N ARG A 3 -62.68 -8.83 37.65
CA ARG A 3 -61.59 -7.92 37.90
C ARG A 3 -60.58 -8.11 36.77
N TYR A 4 -60.41 -7.10 35.97
CA TYR A 4 -59.25 -7.00 35.09
C TYR A 4 -58.03 -6.76 35.97
N GLU A 5 -57.17 -7.75 36.12
CA GLU A 5 -55.80 -7.51 36.56
C GLU A 5 -55.07 -6.77 35.43
N PRO A 6 -54.41 -5.61 35.69
CA PRO A 6 -53.60 -5.00 34.67
C PRO A 6 -52.46 -5.97 34.36
N LEU A 7 -52.36 -6.40 33.11
CA LEU A 7 -51.18 -7.06 32.57
C LEU A 7 -49.97 -6.21 32.98
N GLY A 8 -49.11 -6.80 33.81
CA GLY A 8 -47.91 -6.13 34.27
C GLY A 8 -47.21 -5.48 33.10
N ARG A 9 -46.72 -4.25 33.29
CA ARG A 9 -45.81 -3.62 32.33
C ARG A 9 -44.75 -4.66 32.02
N MET A 10 -44.67 -5.13 30.76
CA MET A 10 -43.46 -5.73 30.28
C MET A 10 -42.36 -4.69 30.50
N ASP A 11 -41.41 -4.96 31.37
CA ASP A 11 -40.24 -4.14 31.55
C ASP A 11 -39.65 -3.98 30.17
N ASP A 12 -39.52 -2.73 29.71
CA ASP A 12 -38.87 -2.39 28.45
C ASP A 12 -37.46 -2.98 28.52
N GLN A 13 -37.21 -4.08 27.84
CA GLN A 13 -35.93 -4.76 27.88
C GLN A 13 -34.93 -3.85 27.19
N ILE A 14 -34.03 -3.25 27.96
CA ILE A 14 -32.90 -2.50 27.43
C ILE A 14 -31.90 -3.53 26.93
N LEU A 15 -31.67 -3.50 25.63
CA LEU A 15 -30.66 -4.31 24.95
C LEU A 15 -29.42 -3.47 24.75
N THR A 16 -28.24 -4.04 24.94
CA THR A 16 -26.96 -3.38 24.75
C THR A 16 -26.05 -4.24 23.91
N ASP A 17 -25.38 -3.67 22.94
CA ASP A 17 -24.33 -4.29 22.15
C ASP A 17 -23.20 -3.27 21.92
N GLY A 18 -22.00 -3.75 21.65
CA GLY A 18 -20.86 -2.88 21.42
C GLY A 18 -19.60 -3.63 21.06
N ASP A 19 -18.63 -2.88 20.57
CA ASP A 19 -17.31 -3.35 20.22
C ASP A 19 -16.28 -2.83 21.21
N ARG A 20 -15.41 -3.70 21.70
CA ARG A 20 -14.33 -3.41 22.65
C ARG A 20 -12.99 -3.30 21.94
N GLY A 21 -12.97 -2.83 20.71
CA GLY A 21 -11.78 -2.69 19.92
C GLY A 21 -12.10 -2.77 18.45
N PHE A 22 -11.12 -2.39 17.64
CA PHE A 22 -11.26 -2.30 16.20
C PHE A 22 -10.10 -3.06 15.54
N ARG A 23 -10.41 -4.03 14.66
CA ARG A 23 -9.43 -4.99 14.15
C ARG A 23 -9.19 -4.94 12.66
N GLY A 24 -10.21 -4.61 11.88
CA GLY A 24 -10.08 -4.60 10.43
C GLY A 24 -11.35 -4.13 9.73
N ILE A 25 -11.22 -3.91 8.42
CA ILE A 25 -12.31 -3.47 7.54
C ILE A 25 -12.90 -4.68 6.84
N ASP A 26 -14.22 -4.76 6.80
CA ASP A 26 -14.97 -5.59 5.87
C ASP A 26 -16.19 -4.80 5.39
N SER A 27 -16.09 -4.29 4.17
CA SER A 27 -17.17 -3.54 3.50
C SER A 27 -17.91 -4.38 2.46
N TYR A 28 -17.44 -5.63 2.23
CA TYR A 28 -18.07 -6.54 1.28
C TYR A 28 -19.28 -7.27 1.87
N LEU A 29 -19.20 -7.66 3.15
CA LEU A 29 -20.29 -8.33 3.83
C LEU A 29 -21.37 -7.33 4.28
N GLU A 30 -22.59 -7.81 4.45
CA GLU A 30 -23.68 -7.02 5.03
C GLU A 30 -23.30 -6.51 6.43
N PRO A 31 -23.36 -5.19 6.69
CA PRO A 31 -22.87 -4.60 7.95
C PRO A 31 -23.48 -5.20 9.23
N THR A 32 -24.65 -5.80 9.14
CA THR A 32 -25.35 -6.47 10.27
C THR A 32 -24.78 -7.85 10.59
N THR A 33 -23.99 -8.44 9.69
CA THR A 33 -23.40 -9.78 9.83
C THR A 33 -21.92 -9.75 10.22
N LEU A 34 -21.33 -8.57 10.31
CA LEU A 34 -19.93 -8.41 10.66
C LEU A 34 -19.66 -8.86 12.10
N GLU A 35 -18.49 -9.48 12.30
CA GLU A 35 -18.01 -9.88 13.61
C GLU A 35 -17.68 -8.67 14.49
N GLY A 36 -17.71 -8.85 15.81
CA GLY A 36 -17.33 -7.81 16.76
C GLY A 36 -15.90 -7.32 16.55
N GLY A 37 -15.72 -6.00 16.50
CA GLY A 37 -14.46 -5.34 16.22
C GLY A 37 -14.18 -5.12 14.74
N THR A 38 -14.92 -5.71 13.82
CA THR A 38 -14.83 -5.40 12.39
C THR A 38 -15.60 -4.12 12.09
N VAL A 39 -15.01 -3.24 11.28
CA VAL A 39 -15.62 -1.97 10.89
C VAL A 39 -16.02 -2.00 9.42
N GLU A 40 -17.08 -1.26 9.08
CA GLU A 40 -17.56 -1.12 7.70
C GLU A 40 -16.60 -0.22 6.89
N ALA A 41 -16.07 0.84 7.52
CA ALA A 41 -15.11 1.73 6.89
C ALA A 41 -14.08 2.28 7.89
N SER A 42 -12.85 2.46 7.42
CA SER A 42 -11.75 3.06 8.15
C SER A 42 -10.90 3.85 7.15
N GLU A 43 -11.05 5.18 7.15
CA GLU A 43 -10.35 6.09 6.25
C GLU A 43 -9.41 6.97 7.06
N ASN A 44 -8.12 7.00 6.68
CA ASN A 44 -7.08 7.74 7.40
C ASN A 44 -6.98 7.37 8.90
N MET A 45 -7.27 6.11 9.24
CA MET A 45 -7.20 5.58 10.60
C MET A 45 -6.13 4.49 10.71
N ARG A 46 -5.69 4.18 11.91
CA ARG A 46 -4.82 3.04 12.24
C ARG A 46 -5.53 2.17 13.26
N LEU A 47 -5.82 0.93 12.86
CA LEU A 47 -6.43 -0.07 13.72
C LEU A 47 -5.33 -0.96 14.29
N GLU A 48 -4.83 -0.65 15.48
CA GLU A 48 -3.70 -1.32 16.11
C GLU A 48 -3.98 -1.59 17.59
N GLY A 49 -3.73 -2.80 18.05
CA GLY A 49 -3.90 -3.15 19.46
C GLY A 49 -5.33 -2.92 19.99
N ASP A 50 -6.33 -3.24 19.18
CA ASP A 50 -7.75 -2.97 19.46
C ASP A 50 -8.11 -1.46 19.58
N LEU A 51 -7.21 -0.57 19.14
CA LEU A 51 -7.38 0.88 19.15
C LEU A 51 -7.54 1.41 17.72
N ALA A 52 -8.43 2.38 17.52
CA ALA A 52 -8.52 3.14 16.28
C ALA A 52 -8.01 4.55 16.52
N SER A 53 -6.88 4.92 15.93
CA SER A 53 -6.31 6.27 16.00
C SER A 53 -6.24 6.91 14.63
N VAL A 54 -6.27 8.24 14.56
CA VAL A 54 -6.03 8.95 13.29
C VAL A 54 -4.61 8.68 12.84
N ARG A 55 -4.40 8.44 11.52
CA ARG A 55 -3.05 8.28 10.99
C ARG A 55 -2.21 9.52 11.27
N LYS A 56 -0.93 9.34 11.35
CA LYS A 56 0.00 10.47 11.33
C LYS A 56 0.20 10.94 9.90
N GLY A 57 0.55 12.20 9.75
CA GLY A 57 0.75 12.85 8.46
C GLY A 57 2.11 12.57 7.85
N VAL A 58 2.28 13.05 6.63
CA VAL A 58 3.55 13.02 5.91
C VAL A 58 4.33 14.30 6.15
N GLU A 59 5.66 14.23 6.15
CA GLU A 59 6.56 15.37 6.30
C GLU A 59 7.52 15.48 5.11
N PHE A 60 7.46 16.60 4.38
CA PHE A 60 8.37 16.88 3.28
C PHE A 60 9.82 17.05 3.75
N LYS A 61 10.77 16.33 3.16
CA LYS A 61 12.19 16.28 3.57
C LYS A 61 13.18 16.81 2.52
N ALA A 62 12.75 17.16 1.35
CA ALA A 62 13.64 17.53 0.24
C ALA A 62 13.98 19.03 0.14
N GLY A 63 13.67 19.84 1.16
CA GLY A 63 13.80 21.30 1.10
C GLY A 63 15.21 21.86 0.93
N ALA A 64 16.25 21.08 1.31
CA ALA A 64 17.65 21.49 1.19
C ALA A 64 18.26 21.20 -0.19
N VAL A 65 17.56 20.53 -1.08
CA VAL A 65 18.07 20.18 -2.41
C VAL A 65 17.88 21.35 -3.37
N THR A 66 18.97 21.77 -4.02
CA THR A 66 18.95 22.82 -5.03
C THR A 66 18.53 22.27 -6.39
N LEU A 67 17.26 21.91 -6.55
CA LEU A 67 16.68 21.55 -7.83
C LEU A 67 15.60 22.58 -8.17
N THR A 68 15.62 23.14 -9.36
CA THR A 68 14.51 23.98 -9.82
C THR A 68 13.43 23.08 -10.40
N TYR A 69 12.37 22.85 -9.64
CA TYR A 69 11.19 22.13 -10.12
C TYR A 69 10.44 22.99 -11.14
N GLY A 70 10.20 22.46 -12.31
CA GLY A 70 9.43 23.12 -13.36
C GLY A 70 9.51 22.38 -14.70
N GLY A 71 8.43 22.32 -15.40
CA GLY A 71 8.33 21.61 -16.67
C GLY A 71 8.60 20.12 -16.52
N ASP A 72 9.67 19.63 -17.15
CA ASP A 72 10.07 18.21 -17.08
C ASP A 72 11.01 17.87 -15.90
N GLU A 73 11.37 18.84 -15.07
CA GLU A 73 12.23 18.65 -13.89
C GLU A 73 11.39 18.10 -12.72
N ARG A 74 11.15 16.79 -12.73
CA ARG A 74 10.40 16.06 -11.71
C ARG A 74 11.09 14.76 -11.35
N VAL A 75 10.65 14.12 -10.30
CA VAL A 75 11.06 12.76 -9.94
C VAL A 75 10.37 11.76 -10.85
N PHE A 76 11.13 10.85 -11.46
CA PHE A 76 10.60 9.79 -12.33
C PHE A 76 10.59 8.42 -11.67
N THR A 77 11.59 8.12 -10.85
CA THR A 77 11.69 6.86 -10.11
C THR A 77 12.64 7.02 -8.93
N SER A 78 12.53 6.15 -7.96
CA SER A 78 13.38 6.14 -6.78
C SER A 78 13.80 4.72 -6.39
N THR A 79 14.83 4.62 -5.56
CA THR A 79 15.24 3.37 -4.92
C THR A 79 16.10 3.67 -3.68
N LEU A 80 16.26 2.68 -2.84
CA LEU A 80 17.30 2.67 -1.82
C LEU A 80 18.65 2.40 -2.51
N PHE A 81 19.64 3.24 -2.26
CA PHE A 81 21.04 2.94 -2.50
C PHE A 81 21.78 2.80 -1.17
N SER A 82 22.47 1.69 -0.98
CA SER A 82 23.25 1.42 0.22
C SER A 82 24.70 1.16 -0.19
N ASP A 83 25.62 1.93 0.34
CA ASP A 83 27.04 1.66 0.12
C ASP A 83 27.46 0.42 0.91
N PRO A 84 27.89 -0.67 0.26
CA PRO A 84 28.24 -1.90 0.93
C PRO A 84 29.52 -1.79 1.80
N ALA A 85 30.37 -0.79 1.55
CA ALA A 85 31.61 -0.61 2.31
C ALA A 85 31.39 0.12 3.63
N THR A 86 30.51 1.13 3.65
CA THR A 86 30.29 1.99 4.83
C THR A 86 28.93 1.76 5.49
N GLY A 87 27.99 1.13 4.80
CA GLY A 87 26.62 0.96 5.27
C GLY A 87 25.78 2.25 5.24
N VAL A 88 26.27 3.32 4.60
CA VAL A 88 25.54 4.57 4.44
C VAL A 88 24.41 4.36 3.43
N GLU A 89 23.22 4.82 3.77
CA GLU A 89 22.03 4.69 2.94
C GLU A 89 21.60 6.04 2.36
N PHE A 90 21.11 5.99 1.12
CA PHE A 90 20.60 7.13 0.38
C PHE A 90 19.26 6.77 -0.27
N ILE A 91 18.37 7.74 -0.36
CA ILE A 91 17.27 7.69 -1.33
C ILE A 91 17.84 8.17 -2.66
N ALA A 92 17.99 7.27 -3.64
CA ALA A 92 18.40 7.61 -4.99
C ALA A 92 17.15 7.97 -5.82
N VAL A 93 17.16 9.14 -6.42
CA VAL A 93 16.02 9.69 -7.15
C VAL A 93 16.46 10.11 -8.54
N ALA A 94 15.84 9.58 -9.58
CA ALA A 94 16.08 9.99 -10.97
C ALA A 94 15.24 11.21 -11.33
N THR A 95 15.91 12.24 -11.81
CA THR A 95 15.28 13.41 -12.44
C THR A 95 15.63 13.46 -13.94
N LYS A 96 15.22 14.49 -14.66
CA LYS A 96 15.46 14.59 -16.10
C LYS A 96 16.94 14.47 -16.48
N ASN A 97 17.84 15.15 -15.77
CA ASN A 97 19.24 15.33 -16.18
C ASN A 97 20.26 14.75 -15.20
N LYS A 98 19.81 14.26 -14.05
CA LYS A 98 20.68 13.79 -12.96
C LYS A 98 19.98 12.81 -12.03
N VAL A 99 20.76 12.10 -11.25
CA VAL A 99 20.31 11.39 -10.06
C VAL A 99 20.68 12.22 -8.84
N ILE A 100 19.77 12.30 -7.88
CA ILE A 100 20.00 12.89 -6.57
C ILE A 100 20.10 11.75 -5.57
N LEU A 101 21.21 11.69 -4.85
CA LEU A 101 21.35 10.82 -3.69
C LEU A 101 21.08 11.63 -2.44
N TRP A 102 20.00 11.33 -1.75
CA TRP A 102 19.61 12.01 -0.52
C TRP A 102 19.96 11.16 0.70
N ASN A 103 20.81 11.72 1.58
CA ASN A 103 21.09 11.14 2.88
C ASN A 103 20.23 11.81 3.94
N ASP A 104 19.26 11.09 4.48
CA ASP A 104 18.33 11.62 5.45
C ASP A 104 18.96 11.89 6.82
N GLN A 105 19.97 11.09 7.23
CA GLN A 105 20.64 11.26 8.52
C GLN A 105 21.40 12.59 8.62
N ASN A 106 22.00 13.01 7.52
CA ASN A 106 22.78 14.24 7.44
C ASN A 106 22.02 15.40 6.79
N ASN A 107 20.82 15.14 6.27
CA ASN A 107 19.99 16.09 5.52
C ASN A 107 20.74 16.72 4.34
N THR A 108 21.49 15.89 3.57
CA THR A 108 22.33 16.33 2.47
C THR A 108 21.98 15.58 1.18
N GLY A 109 22.10 16.27 0.05
CA GLY A 109 21.93 15.72 -1.28
C GLY A 109 23.21 15.79 -2.10
N ILE A 110 23.47 14.75 -2.89
CA ILE A 110 24.57 14.66 -3.85
C ILE A 110 23.97 14.54 -5.24
N ASP A 111 24.39 15.41 -6.14
CA ASP A 111 23.95 15.41 -7.54
C ASP A 111 24.92 14.62 -8.41
N ILE A 112 24.40 13.65 -9.17
CA ILE A 112 25.19 12.83 -10.11
C ILE A 112 24.62 13.03 -11.50
N ALA A 113 25.38 13.68 -12.37
CA ALA A 113 24.95 14.01 -13.72
C ALA A 113 24.88 12.78 -14.63
N TYR A 114 24.00 12.83 -15.63
CA TYR A 114 24.04 11.88 -16.74
C TYR A 114 25.13 12.25 -17.74
N PRO A 115 25.60 11.29 -18.55
CA PRO A 115 26.56 11.61 -19.64
C PRO A 115 25.90 12.56 -20.65
N GLY A 116 26.72 13.32 -21.38
CA GLY A 116 26.24 14.39 -22.25
C GLY A 116 25.20 13.94 -23.28
N GLY A 117 24.04 14.60 -23.27
CA GLY A 117 22.91 14.32 -24.16
C GLY A 117 21.94 13.26 -23.68
N GLU A 118 22.26 12.53 -22.61
CA GLU A 118 21.35 11.51 -22.04
C GLU A 118 20.37 12.16 -21.06
N VAL A 119 19.11 11.69 -21.11
CA VAL A 119 18.02 12.20 -20.25
C VAL A 119 17.06 11.09 -19.90
N VAL A 120 16.35 11.28 -18.77
CA VAL A 120 15.10 10.58 -18.46
C VAL A 120 13.95 11.52 -18.85
N ALA A 121 13.05 11.07 -19.71
CA ALA A 121 11.94 11.87 -20.20
C ALA A 121 10.60 11.41 -19.59
N SER A 122 9.62 12.29 -19.65
CA SER A 122 8.23 11.94 -19.33
C SER A 122 7.75 10.85 -20.28
N GLY A 123 7.34 9.71 -19.75
CA GLY A 123 6.97 8.52 -20.52
C GLY A 123 8.05 7.44 -20.61
N ASP A 124 9.29 7.74 -20.20
CA ASP A 124 10.27 6.69 -19.95
C ASP A 124 9.82 5.87 -18.73
N ASN A 125 9.77 4.57 -18.90
CA ASN A 125 9.48 3.65 -17.80
C ASN A 125 10.77 3.35 -17.03
N ALA A 126 11.25 4.36 -16.30
CA ALA A 126 12.54 4.29 -15.62
C ALA A 126 12.51 3.42 -14.37
N SER A 127 13.63 2.77 -14.08
CA SER A 127 13.82 2.07 -12.81
C SER A 127 15.29 1.90 -12.47
N PHE A 128 15.58 1.78 -11.17
CA PHE A 128 16.89 1.51 -10.65
C PHE A 128 17.08 0.05 -10.26
N VAL A 129 18.32 -0.40 -10.37
CA VAL A 129 18.81 -1.64 -9.76
C VAL A 129 20.18 -1.34 -9.16
N GLN A 130 20.34 -1.67 -7.87
CA GLN A 130 21.67 -1.74 -7.28
C GLN A 130 22.26 -3.13 -7.54
N ALA A 131 23.40 -3.20 -8.19
CA ALA A 131 24.13 -4.42 -8.48
C ALA A 131 25.54 -4.31 -7.89
N MET A 132 25.79 -5.06 -6.83
CA MET A 132 27.00 -4.93 -6.02
C MET A 132 27.11 -3.49 -5.46
N GLU A 133 28.17 -2.76 -5.77
CA GLU A 133 28.36 -1.36 -5.40
C GLU A 133 27.79 -0.37 -6.43
N LYS A 134 27.50 -0.84 -7.65
CA LYS A 134 27.03 -0.01 -8.77
C LYS A 134 25.54 0.26 -8.72
N LEU A 135 25.15 1.44 -9.20
CA LEU A 135 23.74 1.79 -9.43
C LEU A 135 23.44 1.84 -10.93
N ILE A 136 22.51 1.03 -11.38
CA ILE A 136 22.10 0.92 -12.78
C ILE A 136 20.72 1.56 -12.95
N LEU A 137 20.57 2.48 -13.91
CA LEU A 137 19.33 3.13 -14.27
C LEU A 137 18.86 2.64 -15.64
N PHE A 138 17.77 1.89 -15.65
CA PHE A 138 17.04 1.53 -16.87
C PHE A 138 16.11 2.67 -17.27
N ARG A 139 15.99 2.92 -18.59
CA ARG A 139 15.25 4.06 -19.15
C ARG A 139 14.32 3.68 -20.29
N GLY A 140 13.81 2.44 -20.27
CA GLY A 140 12.92 1.94 -21.30
C GLY A 140 13.62 1.10 -22.37
N GLU A 141 12.82 0.51 -23.26
CA GLU A 141 13.27 -0.44 -24.28
C GLU A 141 14.04 0.22 -25.43
N ASN A 142 13.94 1.55 -25.56
CA ASN A 142 14.55 2.31 -26.64
C ASN A 142 15.86 3.02 -26.24
N LYS A 143 16.23 3.00 -24.96
CA LYS A 143 17.40 3.70 -24.42
C LYS A 143 18.35 2.73 -23.73
N SER A 144 19.64 2.93 -23.95
CA SER A 144 20.65 2.14 -23.22
C SER A 144 20.61 2.47 -21.74
N PRO A 145 20.76 1.48 -20.84
CA PRO A 145 20.86 1.73 -19.42
C PRO A 145 22.05 2.65 -19.09
N LEU A 146 21.97 3.37 -17.99
CA LEU A 146 23.06 4.13 -17.42
C LEU A 146 23.59 3.40 -16.19
N GLU A 147 24.90 3.50 -15.95
CA GLU A 147 25.57 2.91 -14.80
C GLU A 147 26.41 3.96 -14.08
N TRP A 148 26.38 3.92 -12.77
CA TRP A 148 27.22 4.70 -11.89
C TRP A 148 28.01 3.76 -10.98
N ASP A 149 29.28 4.11 -10.70
CA ASP A 149 30.24 3.27 -9.98
C ASP A 149 29.96 3.11 -8.49
N GLY A 150 29.10 3.95 -7.91
CA GLY A 150 28.70 3.90 -6.50
C GLY A 150 29.58 4.74 -5.57
N ASP A 151 30.65 5.38 -6.06
CA ASP A 151 31.49 6.25 -5.22
C ASP A 151 30.82 7.60 -4.97
N TYR A 152 30.13 7.72 -3.83
CA TYR A 152 29.49 8.96 -3.43
C TYR A 152 30.44 9.97 -2.76
N THR A 153 31.67 9.57 -2.44
CA THR A 153 32.68 10.46 -1.82
C THR A 153 33.38 11.32 -2.85
N THR A 154 33.64 10.76 -4.04
CA THR A 154 34.15 11.44 -5.22
C THR A 154 33.24 11.15 -6.41
N PRO A 155 32.01 11.70 -6.42
CA PRO A 155 31.00 11.27 -7.38
C PRO A 155 31.40 11.61 -8.81
N THR A 156 31.44 10.56 -9.64
CA THR A 156 31.60 10.67 -11.10
C THR A 156 30.23 10.73 -11.77
N ALA A 157 30.18 11.18 -13.02
CA ALA A 157 28.94 11.13 -13.78
C ALA A 157 28.56 9.67 -14.13
N PHE A 158 27.26 9.42 -14.31
CA PHE A 158 26.82 8.17 -14.94
C PHE A 158 27.53 7.97 -16.30
N VAL A 159 27.71 6.72 -16.68
CA VAL A 159 28.15 6.32 -18.00
C VAL A 159 27.06 5.50 -18.70
N VAL A 160 27.07 5.51 -20.03
CA VAL A 160 26.18 4.62 -20.79
C VAL A 160 26.67 3.20 -20.58
N LYS A 161 25.75 2.34 -20.06
CA LYS A 161 26.05 0.92 -19.84
C LYS A 161 26.02 0.18 -21.17
N GLN A 162 27.15 0.22 -21.86
CA GLN A 162 27.31 -0.45 -23.13
C GLN A 162 28.72 -1.04 -23.19
N ASN A 163 28.78 -2.34 -23.41
CA ASN A 163 30.04 -3.00 -23.66
C ASN A 163 30.34 -2.94 -25.17
N ALA A 164 31.22 -2.00 -25.59
CA ALA A 164 31.60 -1.81 -26.98
C ALA A 164 32.28 -3.06 -27.59
N SER A 165 32.78 -3.98 -26.77
CA SER A 165 33.44 -5.21 -27.19
C SER A 165 33.12 -6.33 -26.19
N PRO A 166 31.90 -6.87 -26.21
CA PRO A 166 31.56 -7.97 -25.33
C PRO A 166 32.46 -9.18 -25.59
N THR A 167 32.74 -9.97 -24.56
CA THR A 167 33.48 -11.23 -24.71
C THR A 167 32.87 -12.10 -25.81
N ALA A 168 33.66 -12.83 -26.56
CA ALA A 168 33.18 -13.67 -27.66
C ALA A 168 32.01 -14.55 -27.24
N GLY A 169 30.91 -14.47 -27.99
CA GLY A 169 29.66 -15.18 -27.68
C GLY A 169 28.77 -14.51 -26.61
N ARG A 170 29.16 -13.36 -26.06
CA ARG A 170 28.35 -12.56 -25.14
C ARG A 170 27.64 -11.42 -25.88
N VAL A 171 26.58 -10.93 -25.28
CA VAL A 171 25.86 -9.72 -25.71
C VAL A 171 25.90 -8.67 -24.60
N GLU A 172 25.76 -7.42 -24.97
CA GLU A 172 25.68 -6.32 -24.03
C GLU A 172 24.37 -6.36 -23.21
N CYS A 173 24.30 -5.56 -22.14
CA CYS A 173 23.09 -5.43 -21.35
C CYS A 173 21.89 -4.98 -22.22
N PRO A 174 20.80 -5.75 -22.25
CA PRO A 174 19.62 -5.39 -23.05
C PRO A 174 19.00 -4.07 -22.64
N ARG A 175 18.43 -3.35 -23.61
CA ARG A 175 17.56 -2.21 -23.35
C ARG A 175 16.24 -2.71 -22.83
N THR A 176 15.84 -2.24 -21.67
CA THR A 176 14.65 -2.73 -20.97
C THR A 176 14.13 -1.70 -19.98
N ASN A 177 12.93 -1.92 -19.49
CA ASN A 177 12.29 -1.05 -18.50
C ASN A 177 12.80 -1.28 -17.07
N PHE A 178 13.33 -2.46 -16.77
CA PHE A 178 13.75 -2.82 -15.42
C PHE A 178 14.63 -4.06 -15.39
N GLY A 179 15.20 -4.32 -14.25
CA GLY A 179 15.93 -5.54 -13.94
C GLY A 179 15.89 -5.86 -12.46
N VAL A 180 16.56 -6.91 -12.07
CA VAL A 180 16.78 -7.31 -10.66
C VAL A 180 18.18 -7.88 -10.52
N PHE A 181 18.86 -7.55 -9.43
CA PHE A 181 20.12 -8.19 -9.08
C PHE A 181 19.87 -9.31 -8.09
N PHE A 182 20.18 -10.53 -8.48
CA PHE A 182 19.92 -11.70 -7.66
C PHE A 182 20.89 -12.85 -8.01
N SER A 183 21.30 -13.63 -7.00
CA SER A 183 22.29 -14.72 -7.18
C SER A 183 23.58 -14.23 -7.86
N ASN A 184 24.05 -13.02 -7.51
CA ASN A 184 25.22 -12.38 -8.09
C ASN A 184 25.17 -12.19 -9.62
N ARG A 185 23.98 -12.05 -10.17
CA ARG A 185 23.71 -11.79 -11.59
C ARG A 185 22.70 -10.67 -11.74
N LEU A 186 22.89 -9.85 -12.76
CA LEU A 186 21.88 -8.92 -13.21
C LEU A 186 20.92 -9.66 -14.15
N ILE A 187 19.64 -9.67 -13.81
CA ILE A 187 18.60 -10.37 -14.56
C ILE A 187 17.63 -9.36 -15.12
N VAL A 188 17.39 -9.41 -16.41
CA VAL A 188 16.59 -8.43 -17.12
C VAL A 188 15.65 -9.08 -18.12
N PRO A 189 14.46 -8.49 -18.40
CA PRO A 189 13.70 -8.83 -19.59
C PRO A 189 14.51 -8.51 -20.85
N GLN A 190 14.34 -9.30 -21.90
CA GLN A 190 14.98 -9.08 -23.19
C GLN A 190 13.95 -8.92 -24.31
N PRO A 191 13.25 -7.75 -24.36
CA PRO A 191 12.19 -7.52 -25.34
C PRO A 191 12.69 -7.53 -26.79
N SER A 192 13.98 -7.27 -27.02
CA SER A 192 14.60 -7.36 -28.36
C SER A 192 14.63 -8.78 -28.94
N ASP A 193 14.60 -9.83 -28.10
CA ASP A 193 14.44 -11.22 -28.54
C ASP A 193 12.96 -11.58 -28.57
N SER A 194 12.29 -11.48 -27.45
CA SER A 194 10.87 -11.71 -27.28
C SER A 194 10.39 -11.09 -25.96
N GLN A 195 9.19 -10.55 -25.93
CA GLN A 195 8.55 -10.04 -24.71
C GLN A 195 8.39 -11.10 -23.60
N TYR A 196 8.61 -12.39 -23.91
CA TYR A 196 8.56 -13.51 -22.97
C TYR A 196 9.93 -14.02 -22.55
N THR A 197 11.00 -13.31 -22.92
CA THR A 197 12.37 -13.73 -22.65
C THR A 197 12.94 -12.94 -21.49
N VAL A 198 13.61 -13.67 -20.60
CA VAL A 198 14.42 -13.12 -19.50
C VAL A 198 15.84 -13.62 -19.67
N ILE A 199 16.83 -12.76 -19.49
CA ILE A 199 18.24 -13.13 -19.58
C ILE A 199 18.98 -12.71 -18.31
N ALA A 200 19.93 -13.55 -17.87
CA ALA A 200 20.82 -13.26 -16.76
C ALA A 200 22.23 -12.96 -17.25
N SER A 201 22.90 -12.04 -16.60
CA SER A 201 24.31 -11.75 -16.85
C SER A 201 25.22 -12.90 -16.42
N ASP A 202 26.49 -12.83 -16.80
CA ASP A 202 27.52 -13.70 -16.24
C ASP A 202 27.65 -13.47 -14.72
N LEU A 203 28.20 -14.45 -14.02
CA LEU A 203 28.35 -14.39 -12.56
C LEU A 203 29.31 -13.26 -12.17
N LEU A 204 28.90 -12.38 -11.25
CA LEU A 204 29.66 -11.21 -10.78
C LEU A 204 30.06 -10.23 -11.91
N ASP A 205 29.40 -10.31 -13.06
CA ASP A 205 29.63 -9.44 -14.20
C ASP A 205 28.28 -8.94 -14.74
N THR A 206 28.06 -7.64 -14.63
CA THR A 206 26.81 -7.01 -15.09
C THR A 206 26.87 -6.53 -16.54
N ASP A 207 28.01 -6.68 -17.23
CA ASP A 207 28.25 -6.15 -18.57
C ASP A 207 28.12 -7.19 -19.67
N ASN A 208 28.28 -8.46 -19.33
CA ASN A 208 28.26 -9.58 -20.27
C ASN A 208 27.06 -10.52 -20.02
N PHE A 209 26.32 -10.81 -21.07
CA PHE A 209 25.18 -11.72 -21.04
C PHE A 209 25.37 -12.86 -22.04
N TYR A 210 25.21 -14.11 -21.60
CA TYR A 210 25.41 -15.28 -22.45
C TYR A 210 24.08 -15.94 -22.84
N ALA A 211 23.56 -15.56 -24.01
CA ALA A 211 22.27 -16.02 -24.49
C ALA A 211 22.14 -17.55 -24.63
N ALA A 212 23.25 -18.25 -24.91
CA ALA A 212 23.21 -19.71 -25.09
C ALA A 212 22.92 -20.48 -23.79
N GLU A 213 23.30 -19.94 -22.62
CA GLU A 213 23.18 -20.65 -21.33
C GLU A 213 22.30 -19.92 -20.31
N SER A 214 22.16 -18.60 -20.42
CA SER A 214 21.51 -17.77 -19.39
C SER A 214 20.24 -17.09 -19.89
N GLN A 215 19.68 -17.52 -21.03
CA GLN A 215 18.44 -17.02 -21.60
C GLN A 215 17.29 -17.97 -21.33
N PHE A 216 16.23 -17.45 -20.69
CA PHE A 216 15.04 -18.20 -20.33
C PHE A 216 13.85 -17.73 -21.17
N ARG A 217 13.44 -18.55 -22.12
CA ARG A 217 12.23 -18.32 -22.91
C ARG A 217 11.05 -18.98 -22.23
N ILE A 218 10.12 -18.17 -21.74
CA ILE A 218 8.91 -18.66 -21.09
C ILE A 218 7.87 -18.86 -22.17
N ASN A 219 7.80 -20.09 -22.72
CA ASN A 219 6.91 -20.42 -23.81
C ASN A 219 5.46 -20.45 -23.34
N ARG A 220 4.64 -19.57 -23.90
CA ARG A 220 3.20 -19.47 -23.61
C ARG A 220 2.40 -19.64 -24.89
N GLY A 221 1.44 -20.54 -24.81
CA GLY A 221 0.54 -20.83 -25.95
C GLY A 221 -0.52 -19.76 -26.21
N THR A 222 -0.59 -18.69 -25.43
CA THR A 222 -1.60 -17.63 -25.56
C THR A 222 -0.95 -16.26 -25.53
N ALA A 223 -1.52 -15.29 -26.24
CA ALA A 223 -1.10 -13.90 -26.18
C ALA A 223 -1.26 -13.36 -24.75
N ASP A 224 -0.17 -12.90 -24.18
CA ASP A 224 -0.13 -12.18 -22.92
C ASP A 224 0.72 -10.91 -23.11
N SER A 225 0.72 -10.00 -22.14
CA SER A 225 1.67 -8.91 -22.11
C SER A 225 3.10 -9.45 -21.94
N GLY A 226 4.10 -8.63 -22.17
CA GLY A 226 5.48 -8.95 -21.83
C GLY A 226 5.67 -9.20 -20.33
N VAL A 227 6.92 -9.44 -19.94
CA VAL A 227 7.29 -9.57 -18.52
C VAL A 227 6.96 -8.27 -17.80
N ILE A 228 6.11 -8.35 -16.78
CA ILE A 228 5.69 -7.18 -15.97
C ILE A 228 6.63 -6.98 -14.79
N ALA A 229 6.95 -8.05 -14.05
CA ALA A 229 7.82 -7.96 -12.88
C ALA A 229 8.70 -9.20 -12.72
N LEU A 230 9.84 -9.00 -12.08
CA LEU A 230 10.77 -10.02 -11.63
C LEU A 230 10.95 -9.87 -10.12
N THR A 231 10.83 -10.96 -9.38
CA THR A 231 10.99 -10.92 -7.92
C THR A 231 11.84 -12.09 -7.45
N PRO A 232 12.97 -11.80 -6.78
CA PRO A 232 13.75 -12.82 -6.10
C PRO A 232 12.89 -13.58 -5.09
N TYR A 233 13.05 -14.89 -5.04
CA TYR A 233 12.33 -15.73 -4.11
C TYR A 233 13.23 -16.82 -3.56
N LEU A 234 13.25 -16.96 -2.24
CA LEU A 234 14.19 -17.83 -1.55
C LEU A 234 15.64 -17.62 -2.02
N GLU A 235 16.50 -18.62 -1.86
CA GLU A 235 17.93 -18.47 -2.16
C GLU A 235 18.28 -18.54 -3.64
N ASN A 236 17.46 -19.23 -4.45
CA ASN A 236 17.83 -19.60 -5.82
C ASN A 236 16.67 -19.66 -6.81
N GLN A 237 15.61 -18.95 -6.52
CA GLN A 237 14.38 -18.93 -7.28
C GLN A 237 14.01 -17.51 -7.70
N LEU A 238 13.53 -17.37 -8.93
CA LEU A 238 13.03 -16.09 -9.44
C LEU A 238 11.59 -16.27 -9.91
N ILE A 239 10.70 -15.43 -9.42
CA ILE A 239 9.32 -15.38 -9.89
C ILE A 239 9.21 -14.36 -11.01
N VAL A 240 8.62 -14.78 -12.12
CA VAL A 240 8.36 -13.98 -13.32
C VAL A 240 6.87 -13.75 -13.44
N PHE A 241 6.47 -12.49 -13.39
CA PHE A 241 5.08 -12.08 -13.51
C PHE A 241 4.78 -11.61 -14.94
N PHE A 242 3.72 -12.12 -15.48
CA PHE A 242 3.01 -11.59 -16.64
C PHE A 242 1.65 -11.04 -16.20
N ARG A 243 0.89 -10.43 -17.10
CA ARG A 243 -0.43 -9.89 -16.75
C ARG A 243 -1.41 -11.00 -16.32
N ASN A 244 -1.39 -12.14 -17.00
CA ASN A 244 -2.36 -13.22 -16.77
C ASN A 244 -1.74 -14.50 -16.24
N SER A 245 -0.44 -14.51 -15.92
CA SER A 245 0.22 -15.71 -15.41
C SER A 245 1.47 -15.42 -14.63
N ILE A 246 1.90 -16.42 -13.88
CA ILE A 246 3.07 -16.35 -13.03
C ILE A 246 3.89 -17.64 -13.24
N HIS A 247 5.20 -17.46 -13.40
CA HIS A 247 6.15 -18.54 -13.59
C HIS A 247 7.28 -18.45 -12.56
N LEU A 248 7.90 -19.58 -12.30
CA LEU A 248 9.06 -19.74 -11.43
C LEU A 248 10.25 -20.21 -12.24
N ILE A 249 11.37 -19.52 -12.17
CA ILE A 249 12.68 -20.03 -12.63
C ILE A 249 13.39 -20.56 -11.39
N ASN A 250 13.68 -21.85 -11.38
CA ASN A 250 14.37 -22.52 -10.29
C ASN A 250 15.83 -22.75 -10.65
N ASN A 251 16.70 -22.82 -9.66
CA ASN A 251 18.15 -23.10 -9.78
C ASN A 251 18.91 -22.05 -10.61
N LEU A 252 18.63 -20.79 -10.38
CA LEU A 252 19.20 -19.68 -11.13
C LEU A 252 20.72 -19.49 -10.92
N ALA A 253 21.28 -20.00 -9.82
CA ALA A 253 22.72 -19.98 -9.60
C ALA A 253 23.49 -20.77 -10.67
N LEU A 254 22.90 -21.86 -11.17
CA LEU A 254 23.43 -22.69 -12.25
C LEU A 254 22.53 -22.58 -13.48
N THR A 255 22.70 -21.52 -14.27
CA THR A 255 21.79 -21.17 -15.37
C THR A 255 21.63 -22.28 -16.42
N ASN A 256 22.67 -23.08 -16.67
CA ASN A 256 22.61 -24.21 -17.57
C ASN A 256 21.73 -25.39 -17.08
N SER A 257 21.37 -25.40 -15.81
CA SER A 257 20.46 -26.40 -15.20
C SER A 257 19.19 -25.77 -14.64
N ALA A 258 18.97 -24.50 -14.91
CA ALA A 258 17.75 -23.81 -14.47
C ALA A 258 16.52 -24.35 -15.23
N ALA A 259 15.40 -24.44 -14.51
CA ALA A 259 14.15 -24.93 -15.06
C ALA A 259 13.02 -23.92 -14.83
N VAL A 260 12.15 -23.77 -15.82
CA VAL A 260 10.99 -22.89 -15.76
C VAL A 260 9.75 -23.70 -15.43
N PHE A 261 9.03 -23.30 -14.39
CA PHE A 261 7.78 -23.90 -13.95
C PHE A 261 6.65 -22.87 -13.99
N GLU A 262 5.47 -23.32 -14.34
CA GLU A 262 4.28 -22.49 -14.27
C GLU A 262 3.65 -22.63 -12.89
N ILE A 263 3.39 -21.48 -12.23
CA ILE A 263 2.66 -21.41 -10.95
C ILE A 263 1.16 -21.33 -11.23
N THR A 264 0.75 -20.40 -12.08
CA THR A 264 -0.66 -20.18 -12.42
C THR A 264 -0.83 -19.50 -13.78
N ARG A 265 -1.96 -19.80 -14.45
CA ARG A 265 -2.46 -19.09 -15.65
C ARG A 265 -3.73 -18.29 -15.39
N GLN A 266 -4.20 -18.25 -14.18
CA GLN A 266 -5.46 -17.60 -13.85
C GLN A 266 -5.30 -16.14 -13.54
N ARG A 267 -4.17 -15.75 -12.94
CA ARG A 267 -3.88 -14.40 -12.46
C ARG A 267 -2.41 -14.08 -12.65
N GLY A 268 -2.14 -12.81 -12.86
CA GLY A 268 -0.80 -12.27 -12.91
C GLY A 268 -0.76 -10.88 -12.30
N CYS A 269 0.25 -10.09 -12.61
CA CYS A 269 0.49 -8.77 -12.03
C CYS A 269 0.21 -7.68 -13.06
N VAL A 270 -0.44 -6.58 -12.64
CA VAL A 270 -0.68 -5.41 -13.51
C VAL A 270 0.34 -4.30 -13.28
N ALA A 271 0.95 -4.25 -12.11
CA ALA A 271 1.86 -3.17 -11.71
C ALA A 271 3.14 -3.76 -11.12
N ARG A 272 4.26 -3.55 -11.80
CA ARG A 272 5.58 -4.03 -11.34
C ARG A 272 5.91 -3.60 -9.92
N LYS A 273 5.73 -2.30 -9.62
CA LYS A 273 6.06 -1.72 -8.32
C LYS A 273 5.11 -2.15 -7.19
N SER A 274 3.97 -2.79 -7.50
CA SER A 274 3.07 -3.31 -6.47
C SER A 274 3.56 -4.60 -5.84
N VAL A 275 4.55 -5.27 -6.45
CA VAL A 275 5.06 -6.55 -5.96
C VAL A 275 5.96 -6.31 -4.76
N ALA A 276 5.56 -6.84 -3.61
CA ALA A 276 6.31 -6.71 -2.36
C ALA A 276 6.37 -8.06 -1.64
N ALA A 277 7.55 -8.38 -1.10
CA ALA A 277 7.79 -9.64 -0.39
C ALA A 277 7.86 -9.42 1.13
N SER A 278 7.28 -10.35 1.88
CA SER A 278 7.40 -10.46 3.34
C SER A 278 7.73 -11.90 3.70
N GLY A 279 9.01 -12.18 3.90
CA GLY A 279 9.47 -13.56 4.07
C GLY A 279 9.06 -14.44 2.88
N PRO A 280 8.35 -15.56 3.12
CA PRO A 280 7.93 -16.47 2.04
C PRO A 280 6.65 -16.03 1.31
N GLN A 281 6.04 -14.92 1.71
CA GLN A 281 4.83 -14.38 1.08
C GLN A 281 5.16 -13.22 0.14
N ILE A 282 4.50 -13.19 -1.01
CA ILE A 282 4.59 -12.10 -1.97
C ILE A 282 3.20 -11.56 -2.22
N TYR A 283 3.04 -10.26 -2.09
CA TYR A 283 1.82 -9.50 -2.36
C TYR A 283 1.94 -8.81 -3.70
N PHE A 284 0.87 -8.76 -4.48
CA PHE A 284 0.86 -8.07 -5.78
C PHE A 284 -0.55 -7.68 -6.20
N LEU A 285 -0.66 -6.62 -7.00
CA LEU A 285 -1.90 -6.17 -7.61
C LEU A 285 -2.14 -6.92 -8.94
N SER A 286 -3.33 -7.50 -9.07
CA SER A 286 -3.84 -8.11 -10.28
C SER A 286 -5.06 -7.35 -10.82
N ASP A 287 -5.64 -7.78 -11.94
CA ASP A 287 -6.83 -7.16 -12.54
C ASP A 287 -8.09 -7.21 -11.65
N ASP A 288 -8.17 -8.12 -10.68
CA ASP A 288 -9.34 -8.31 -9.80
C ASP A 288 -9.04 -7.98 -8.32
N GLY A 289 -7.94 -7.30 -8.02
CA GLY A 289 -7.55 -6.97 -6.67
C GLY A 289 -6.18 -7.47 -6.28
N VAL A 290 -5.92 -7.55 -4.99
CA VAL A 290 -4.63 -7.99 -4.44
C VAL A 290 -4.63 -9.49 -4.22
N PHE A 291 -3.55 -10.14 -4.64
CA PHE A 291 -3.33 -11.57 -4.42
C PHE A 291 -2.03 -11.82 -3.66
N THR A 292 -1.91 -13.01 -3.10
CA THR A 292 -0.68 -13.49 -2.46
C THR A 292 -0.18 -14.76 -3.09
N LEU A 293 1.15 -14.84 -3.21
CA LEU A 293 1.85 -16.11 -3.42
C LEU A 293 2.41 -16.57 -2.08
N GLN A 294 2.23 -17.86 -1.80
CA GLN A 294 2.71 -18.48 -0.56
C GLN A 294 3.57 -19.70 -0.91
N GLN A 295 4.48 -20.02 -0.01
CA GLN A 295 5.19 -21.30 -0.08
C GLN A 295 4.17 -22.44 0.10
N GLY A 296 4.13 -23.37 -0.84
CA GLY A 296 3.25 -24.52 -0.82
C GLY A 296 4.01 -25.81 -1.02
N LEU A 297 3.45 -26.93 -0.55
CA LEU A 297 3.91 -28.27 -0.88
C LEU A 297 3.14 -28.74 -2.12
N ASP A 298 3.84 -28.90 -3.24
CA ASP A 298 3.32 -29.64 -4.38
C ASP A 298 3.70 -31.12 -4.19
N PRO A 299 2.75 -32.04 -4.05
CA PRO A 299 3.04 -33.46 -3.84
C PRO A 299 3.93 -34.08 -4.94
N ALA A 300 3.89 -33.51 -6.15
CA ALA A 300 4.67 -33.98 -7.29
C ALA A 300 6.04 -33.30 -7.45
N LYS A 301 6.23 -32.13 -6.87
CA LYS A 301 7.42 -31.26 -7.11
C LYS A 301 8.14 -30.82 -5.83
N GLY A 302 7.65 -31.20 -4.65
CA GLY A 302 8.21 -30.77 -3.37
C GLY A 302 7.80 -29.34 -2.98
N LEU A 303 8.72 -28.60 -2.34
CA LEU A 303 8.51 -27.20 -1.97
C LEU A 303 8.34 -26.34 -3.24
N GLY A 304 7.18 -25.74 -3.39
CA GLY A 304 6.83 -24.89 -4.50
C GLY A 304 6.17 -23.58 -4.05
N VAL A 305 5.77 -22.78 -5.00
CA VAL A 305 5.01 -21.55 -4.77
C VAL A 305 3.58 -21.75 -5.27
N ALA A 306 2.61 -21.36 -4.48
CA ALA A 306 1.21 -21.45 -4.84
C ALA A 306 0.48 -20.14 -4.59
N ILE A 307 -0.48 -19.83 -5.44
CA ILE A 307 -1.45 -18.75 -5.21
C ILE A 307 -2.55 -19.28 -4.29
N SER A 308 -3.06 -18.43 -3.39
CA SER A 308 -4.19 -18.80 -2.53
C SER A 308 -5.42 -19.14 -3.36
N LYS A 309 -6.00 -20.32 -3.14
CA LYS A 309 -7.15 -20.84 -3.88
C LYS A 309 -8.23 -21.39 -2.97
N VAL A 310 -9.50 -21.23 -3.37
CA VAL A 310 -10.63 -21.98 -2.83
C VAL A 310 -11.34 -22.64 -3.99
N SER A 311 -11.63 -23.95 -3.88
CA SER A 311 -12.29 -24.73 -4.92
C SER A 311 -11.62 -24.65 -6.30
N GLY A 312 -10.28 -24.49 -6.34
CA GLY A 312 -9.51 -24.41 -7.58
C GLY A 312 -9.40 -23.02 -8.19
N GLU A 313 -10.13 -22.02 -7.69
CA GLU A 313 -10.03 -20.63 -8.13
C GLU A 313 -9.18 -19.79 -7.20
N ALA A 314 -8.41 -18.84 -7.78
CA ALA A 314 -7.64 -17.89 -7.01
C ALA A 314 -8.58 -16.87 -6.32
N ILE A 315 -8.36 -16.64 -5.01
CA ILE A 315 -9.15 -15.70 -4.23
C ILE A 315 -8.30 -14.47 -3.94
N PRO A 316 -8.81 -13.26 -4.23
CA PRO A 316 -8.11 -12.04 -3.87
C PRO A 316 -8.06 -11.84 -2.34
N LEU A 317 -6.91 -11.44 -1.85
CA LEU A 317 -6.73 -10.99 -0.47
C LEU A 317 -7.61 -9.78 -0.15
N SER A 318 -7.90 -8.97 -1.18
CA SER A 318 -8.76 -7.79 -1.09
C SER A 318 -10.26 -8.09 -1.06
N ARG A 319 -10.68 -9.38 -0.99
CA ARG A 319 -12.10 -9.74 -0.97
C ARG A 319 -12.91 -9.01 0.11
N PRO A 320 -12.44 -8.83 1.36
CA PRO A 320 -13.19 -8.10 2.38
C PRO A 320 -13.47 -6.63 2.03
N ILE A 321 -12.68 -6.03 1.15
CA ILE A 321 -12.85 -4.65 0.69
C ILE A 321 -13.00 -4.58 -0.84
N GLN A 322 -13.62 -5.59 -1.43
CA GLN A 322 -13.76 -5.73 -2.89
C GLN A 322 -14.57 -4.60 -3.53
N ASP A 323 -15.54 -4.05 -2.83
CA ASP A 323 -16.32 -2.88 -3.26
C ASP A 323 -15.42 -1.65 -3.49
N GLN A 324 -14.45 -1.42 -2.60
CA GLN A 324 -13.47 -0.32 -2.72
C GLN A 324 -12.46 -0.60 -3.84
N PHE A 325 -12.07 -1.86 -4.07
CA PHE A 325 -11.20 -2.23 -5.19
C PHE A 325 -11.89 -2.11 -6.57
N ARG A 326 -13.22 -2.07 -6.62
CA ARG A 326 -13.96 -1.73 -7.85
C ARG A 326 -13.78 -0.28 -8.27
N GLU A 327 -13.39 0.60 -7.34
CA GLU A 327 -13.08 2.00 -7.64
C GLU A 327 -11.68 2.18 -8.25
N VAL A 328 -10.81 1.17 -8.22
CA VAL A 328 -9.47 1.23 -8.80
C VAL A 328 -9.57 1.46 -10.31
N ASN A 329 -8.84 2.47 -10.79
CA ASN A 329 -8.72 2.74 -12.22
C ASN A 329 -7.70 1.77 -12.86
N TYR A 330 -8.16 0.61 -13.28
CA TYR A 330 -7.30 -0.41 -13.87
C TYR A 330 -6.65 0.00 -15.21
N ALA A 331 -7.14 1.04 -15.88
CA ALA A 331 -6.49 1.58 -17.06
C ALA A 331 -5.16 2.31 -16.75
N ALA A 332 -5.00 2.79 -15.52
CA ALA A 332 -3.79 3.44 -15.04
C ALA A 332 -3.08 2.66 -13.93
N ALA A 333 -3.55 1.46 -13.60
CA ALA A 333 -3.06 0.65 -12.48
C ALA A 333 -1.60 0.18 -12.65
N GLU A 334 -1.00 0.28 -13.82
CA GLU A 334 0.42 0.03 -14.04
C GLU A 334 1.34 0.93 -13.20
N LYS A 335 0.84 2.10 -12.78
CA LYS A 335 1.54 3.04 -11.88
C LYS A 335 1.46 2.66 -10.42
N ALA A 336 0.60 1.71 -10.05
CA ALA A 336 0.47 1.30 -8.65
C ALA A 336 1.80 0.84 -8.07
N CYS A 337 2.05 1.24 -6.82
CA CYS A 337 3.26 0.88 -6.11
C CYS A 337 2.93 0.38 -4.70
N GLY A 338 3.75 -0.51 -4.17
CA GLY A 338 3.54 -1.08 -2.86
C GLY A 338 4.84 -1.50 -2.19
N ILE A 339 4.80 -1.55 -0.88
CA ILE A 339 5.94 -1.95 -0.05
C ILE A 339 5.44 -2.66 1.20
N VAL A 340 6.23 -3.57 1.72
CA VAL A 340 6.03 -4.10 3.07
C VAL A 340 6.96 -3.35 4.03
N PHE A 341 6.35 -2.73 5.03
CA PHE A 341 7.06 -2.03 6.09
C PHE A 341 6.30 -2.22 7.42
N ASP A 342 7.03 -2.50 8.49
CA ASP A 342 6.49 -2.70 9.85
C ASP A 342 5.28 -3.67 9.89
N ASN A 343 5.45 -4.84 9.26
CA ASN A 343 4.42 -5.89 9.13
C ASN A 343 3.12 -5.42 8.44
N LYS A 344 3.17 -4.37 7.66
CA LYS A 344 2.04 -3.88 6.86
C LYS A 344 2.43 -3.82 5.39
N TYR A 345 1.52 -4.23 4.52
CA TYR A 345 1.62 -3.99 3.10
C TYR A 345 0.87 -2.71 2.76
N TYR A 346 1.62 -1.71 2.30
CA TYR A 346 1.11 -0.43 1.78
C TYR A 346 0.98 -0.57 0.27
N LEU A 347 -0.18 -0.25 -0.26
CA LEU A 347 -0.45 -0.29 -1.71
C LEU A 347 -1.08 1.02 -2.17
N ALA A 348 -0.32 1.83 -2.89
CA ALA A 348 -0.82 3.04 -3.54
C ALA A 348 -1.40 2.71 -4.92
N VAL A 349 -2.62 3.18 -5.19
CA VAL A 349 -3.33 2.91 -6.45
C VAL A 349 -4.10 4.14 -6.95
N PRO A 350 -4.31 4.26 -8.27
CA PRO A 350 -5.23 5.24 -8.82
C PRO A 350 -6.68 4.78 -8.61
N THR A 351 -7.55 5.68 -8.15
CA THR A 351 -8.97 5.39 -7.95
C THR A 351 -9.88 6.43 -8.63
N GLY A 352 -11.10 6.00 -8.98
CA GLY A 352 -12.07 6.83 -9.69
C GLY A 352 -11.59 7.20 -11.10
N SER A 353 -11.53 8.48 -11.40
CA SER A 353 -11.02 9.01 -12.67
C SER A 353 -9.53 9.39 -12.62
N SER A 354 -8.85 9.20 -11.46
CA SER A 354 -7.44 9.53 -11.34
C SER A 354 -6.58 8.61 -12.18
N THR A 355 -5.57 9.16 -12.83
CA THR A 355 -4.52 8.42 -13.53
C THR A 355 -3.26 8.27 -12.71
N ASP A 356 -3.23 8.85 -11.50
CA ASP A 356 -2.11 8.81 -10.58
C ASP A 356 -2.57 8.26 -9.23
N ASN A 357 -1.66 7.65 -8.46
CA ASN A 357 -1.99 7.01 -7.20
C ASN A 357 -2.46 8.04 -6.18
N ASN A 358 -3.73 8.03 -5.85
CA ASN A 358 -4.40 8.97 -4.97
C ASN A 358 -4.94 8.35 -3.68
N LYS A 359 -4.93 7.02 -3.56
CA LYS A 359 -5.28 6.30 -2.33
C LYS A 359 -4.24 5.26 -1.98
N VAL A 360 -4.05 5.00 -0.69
CA VAL A 360 -3.20 3.94 -0.16
C VAL A 360 -4.03 2.98 0.67
N PHE A 361 -4.06 1.73 0.26
CA PHE A 361 -4.66 0.62 1.01
C PHE A 361 -3.61 0.00 1.92
N ILE A 362 -3.96 -0.25 3.19
CA ILE A 362 -3.04 -0.81 4.18
C ILE A 362 -3.58 -2.13 4.69
N TYR A 363 -2.78 -3.17 4.48
CA TYR A 363 -3.05 -4.53 4.97
C TYR A 363 -2.09 -4.88 6.09
N ASP A 364 -2.62 -5.20 7.26
CA ASP A 364 -1.86 -5.69 8.40
C ASP A 364 -1.62 -7.20 8.25
N ILE A 365 -0.34 -7.57 8.11
CA ILE A 365 0.07 -8.95 7.87
C ILE A 365 -0.10 -9.81 9.13
N LEU A 366 0.12 -9.22 10.30
CA LEU A 366 0.01 -9.95 11.58
C LEU A 366 -1.45 -10.26 11.92
N ASN A 367 -2.33 -9.28 11.73
CA ASN A 367 -3.76 -9.42 11.99
C ASN A 367 -4.53 -9.99 10.81
N THR A 368 -3.87 -10.19 9.65
CA THR A 368 -4.48 -10.69 8.41
C THR A 368 -5.72 -9.90 7.99
N ALA A 369 -5.70 -8.58 8.16
CA ALA A 369 -6.83 -7.70 7.92
C ALA A 369 -6.43 -6.41 7.20
N TRP A 370 -7.31 -5.88 6.37
CA TRP A 370 -7.22 -4.51 5.87
C TRP A 370 -7.58 -3.56 7.00
N THR A 371 -6.77 -2.55 7.23
CA THR A 371 -6.91 -1.66 8.41
C THR A 371 -7.23 -0.23 8.07
N SER A 372 -6.81 0.25 6.90
CA SER A 372 -7.06 1.63 6.49
C SER A 372 -7.07 1.79 4.97
N VAL A 373 -7.80 2.80 4.54
CA VAL A 373 -7.71 3.38 3.20
C VAL A 373 -7.35 4.84 3.35
N ASP A 374 -6.11 5.18 3.04
CA ASP A 374 -5.59 6.54 3.24
C ASP A 374 -5.79 7.38 1.99
N SER A 375 -6.17 8.63 2.20
CA SER A 375 -6.19 9.69 1.20
C SER A 375 -5.25 10.81 1.61
N PHE A 376 -4.76 11.56 0.63
CA PHE A 376 -3.80 12.65 0.82
C PHE A 376 -4.32 13.94 0.20
N PRO A 377 -3.71 15.11 0.52
CA PRO A 377 -4.12 16.37 -0.05
C PRO A 377 -4.13 16.36 -1.58
N ALA A 378 -5.05 17.11 -2.18
CA ALA A 378 -5.17 17.20 -3.63
C ALA A 378 -3.85 17.62 -4.30
N GLY A 379 -3.44 16.88 -5.33
CA GLY A 379 -2.18 17.09 -6.04
C GLY A 379 -0.94 16.48 -5.37
N PHE A 380 -1.10 15.74 -4.28
CA PHE A 380 -0.09 14.84 -3.76
C PHE A 380 -0.37 13.43 -4.28
N VAL A 381 0.57 12.86 -5.00
CA VAL A 381 0.51 11.51 -5.56
C VAL A 381 1.70 10.70 -5.06
N ILE A 382 1.56 9.40 -4.97
CA ILE A 382 2.64 8.51 -4.54
C ILE A 382 3.08 7.67 -5.74
N ASP A 383 4.29 7.93 -6.23
CA ASP A 383 4.86 7.21 -7.38
C ASP A 383 5.73 6.04 -6.96
N ASP A 384 6.22 6.08 -5.70
CA ASP A 384 7.05 5.02 -5.14
C ASP A 384 7.10 5.06 -3.61
N PHE A 385 7.58 3.97 -3.01
CA PHE A 385 7.92 3.87 -1.61
C PHE A 385 9.37 3.44 -1.44
N VAL A 386 10.07 4.06 -0.50
CA VAL A 386 11.44 3.71 -0.14
C VAL A 386 11.59 3.66 1.36
N THR A 387 12.34 2.69 1.88
CA THR A 387 12.69 2.63 3.30
C THR A 387 14.16 2.94 3.47
N VAL A 388 14.49 3.85 4.37
CA VAL A 388 15.86 4.28 4.63
C VAL A 388 16.07 4.51 6.14
N LEU A 389 17.31 4.46 6.57
CA LEU A 389 17.69 4.82 7.93
C LEU A 389 17.46 6.31 8.19
N HIS A 390 16.69 6.62 9.23
CA HIS A 390 16.29 7.96 9.65
C HIS A 390 16.79 8.25 11.06
N GLY A 391 17.17 9.51 11.29
CA GLY A 391 17.64 9.96 12.59
C GLY A 391 19.07 9.54 12.89
N SER A 392 19.66 10.16 13.91
CA SER A 392 21.04 9.93 14.34
C SER A 392 21.15 9.20 15.68
N ASN A 393 20.13 9.33 16.56
CA ASN A 393 20.14 8.68 17.87
C ASN A 393 18.71 8.59 18.49
N PRO A 394 18.06 7.43 18.47
CA PRO A 394 18.47 6.19 17.77
C PRO A 394 18.17 6.27 16.27
N THR A 395 19.00 5.64 15.48
CA THR A 395 18.73 5.44 14.04
C THR A 395 17.66 4.36 13.89
N LYS A 396 16.62 4.64 13.11
CA LYS A 396 15.55 3.70 12.81
C LYS A 396 15.25 3.69 11.31
N ARG A 397 14.90 2.53 10.80
CA ARG A 397 14.38 2.45 9.43
C ARG A 397 12.98 3.05 9.38
N ARG A 398 12.74 3.94 8.44
CA ARG A 398 11.47 4.64 8.25
C ARG A 398 11.02 4.55 6.79
N LEU A 399 9.73 4.70 6.60
CA LEU A 399 9.09 4.68 5.30
C LEU A 399 9.02 6.09 4.73
N PHE A 400 9.42 6.23 3.46
CA PHE A 400 9.27 7.44 2.67
C PHE A 400 8.32 7.17 1.50
N ALA A 401 7.38 8.07 1.29
CA ALA A 401 6.59 8.17 0.08
C ALA A 401 7.28 9.13 -0.88
N VAL A 402 7.50 8.69 -2.10
CA VAL A 402 8.13 9.49 -3.15
C VAL A 402 7.06 9.90 -4.14
N SER A 403 6.97 11.20 -4.39
CA SER A 403 6.09 11.82 -5.37
C SER A 403 6.91 12.42 -6.51
N ASP A 404 6.25 12.83 -7.58
CA ASP A 404 6.89 13.60 -8.67
C ASP A 404 7.56 14.91 -8.18
N LYS A 405 7.15 15.41 -6.99
CA LYS A 405 7.62 16.65 -6.38
C LYS A 405 8.73 16.47 -5.33
N GLY A 406 9.02 15.23 -4.93
CA GLY A 406 10.05 14.93 -3.93
C GLY A 406 9.64 13.79 -3.00
N TRP A 407 10.31 13.66 -1.86
CA TRP A 407 10.10 12.58 -0.91
C TRP A 407 9.62 13.08 0.44
N HIS A 408 8.76 12.29 1.06
CA HIS A 408 8.04 12.64 2.28
C HIS A 408 8.18 11.49 3.28
N LEU A 409 8.60 11.82 4.50
CA LEU A 409 8.60 10.87 5.61
C LEU A 409 7.16 10.56 6.01
N VAL A 410 6.81 9.28 6.05
CA VAL A 410 5.45 8.81 6.37
C VAL A 410 5.30 8.61 7.87
N GLU A 411 4.10 8.83 8.41
CA GLU A 411 3.74 8.60 9.82
C GLU A 411 4.53 9.47 10.81
N GLU A 412 4.61 10.80 10.59
CA GLU A 412 5.43 11.66 11.45
C GLU A 412 4.63 12.78 12.13
N THR A 413 3.83 13.52 11.39
CA THR A 413 3.24 14.80 11.82
C THR A 413 1.75 14.70 12.14
N ALA A 414 1.17 15.73 12.78
CA ALA A 414 -0.27 15.82 13.03
C ALA A 414 -1.08 16.19 11.77
N THR A 415 -0.42 16.76 10.77
CA THR A 415 -1.01 17.22 9.51
C THR A 415 -0.19 16.71 8.33
N ASP A 416 -0.74 16.67 7.13
CA ASP A 416 0.03 16.38 5.93
C ASP A 416 0.82 17.63 5.52
N ILE A 417 2.15 17.57 5.64
CA ILE A 417 3.07 18.63 5.22
C ILE A 417 3.65 18.25 3.87
N THR A 418 3.14 18.87 2.81
CA THR A 418 3.58 18.63 1.44
C THR A 418 4.43 19.78 0.92
N GLY A 419 5.36 19.48 0.02
CA GLY A 419 6.28 20.46 -0.55
C GLY A 419 6.75 20.04 -1.93
N THR A 420 7.60 20.86 -2.53
CA THR A 420 8.21 20.62 -3.83
C THR A 420 9.72 20.78 -3.72
N ILE A 421 10.45 19.87 -4.32
CA ILE A 421 11.92 19.89 -4.37
C ILE A 421 12.44 21.25 -4.88
N GLY A 422 13.46 21.80 -4.23
CA GLY A 422 13.99 23.12 -4.57
C GLY A 422 13.12 24.32 -4.14
N ASN A 423 11.99 24.06 -3.44
CA ASN A 423 11.15 25.10 -2.86
C ASN A 423 11.08 24.93 -1.34
N ALA A 424 11.46 25.96 -0.60
CA ALA A 424 11.39 25.94 0.87
C ALA A 424 9.95 26.06 1.41
N THR A 425 8.98 26.43 0.56
CA THR A 425 7.59 26.60 0.98
C THR A 425 6.90 25.25 1.02
N THR A 426 6.37 24.93 2.19
CA THR A 426 5.53 23.75 2.42
C THR A 426 4.09 24.15 2.71
N THR A 427 3.16 23.25 2.43
CA THR A 427 1.74 23.40 2.72
C THR A 427 1.35 22.36 3.76
N SER A 428 0.74 22.83 4.87
CA SER A 428 0.18 21.95 5.89
C SER A 428 -1.33 21.81 5.69
N THR A 429 -1.81 20.57 5.63
CA THR A 429 -3.23 20.26 5.45
C THR A 429 -3.68 19.34 6.58
N ALA A 430 -4.80 19.69 7.22
CA ALA A 430 -5.39 18.85 8.27
C ALA A 430 -5.81 17.48 7.72
N ILE A 431 -5.60 16.45 8.52
CA ILE A 431 -6.01 15.09 8.19
C ILE A 431 -7.47 14.94 8.59
N THR A 432 -8.31 14.63 7.62
CA THR A 432 -9.69 14.20 7.86
C THR A 432 -9.74 12.68 7.91
N ALA A 433 -10.42 12.12 8.91
CA ALA A 433 -10.50 10.68 9.08
C ALA A 433 -11.92 10.21 9.34
N LYS A 434 -12.22 8.96 9.02
CA LYS A 434 -13.53 8.38 9.19
C LYS A 434 -13.44 6.96 9.73
N LEU A 435 -14.26 6.68 10.74
CA LEU A 435 -14.46 5.32 11.26
C LEU A 435 -15.95 5.02 11.29
N LYS A 436 -16.38 3.93 10.64
CA LYS A 436 -17.76 3.48 10.64
C LYS A 436 -17.83 2.05 11.16
N THR A 437 -18.52 1.85 12.28
CA THR A 437 -18.65 0.55 12.93
C THR A 437 -19.55 -0.39 12.12
N ARG A 438 -19.54 -1.67 12.46
CA ARG A 438 -20.60 -2.60 12.04
C ARG A 438 -21.97 -2.10 12.47
N SER A 439 -23.00 -2.65 11.88
CA SER A 439 -24.39 -2.35 12.27
C SER A 439 -24.85 -3.25 13.43
N PHE A 440 -25.16 -2.64 14.55
CA PHE A 440 -25.67 -3.32 15.74
C PHE A 440 -27.13 -3.73 15.53
N THR A 441 -27.46 -5.00 15.71
CA THR A 441 -28.82 -5.54 15.60
C THR A 441 -29.38 -5.96 16.95
N LEU A 442 -28.55 -6.02 17.99
CA LEU A 442 -28.92 -6.48 19.34
C LEU A 442 -29.60 -7.85 19.36
N GLY A 443 -29.28 -8.70 18.37
CA GLY A 443 -29.82 -10.06 18.25
C GLY A 443 -31.31 -10.14 17.87
N SER A 444 -31.95 -9.05 17.42
CA SER A 444 -33.37 -9.04 17.02
C SER A 444 -33.56 -8.42 15.65
N VAL A 445 -34.51 -8.95 14.89
CA VAL A 445 -34.96 -8.42 13.59
C VAL A 445 -36.06 -7.35 13.72
N ASP A 446 -36.50 -7.03 14.93
CA ASP A 446 -37.52 -6.02 15.14
C ASP A 446 -36.96 -4.60 15.00
N VAL A 447 -37.83 -3.67 14.64
CA VAL A 447 -37.53 -2.24 14.67
C VAL A 447 -37.34 -1.79 16.12
N LYS A 448 -36.22 -1.18 16.43
CA LYS A 448 -35.82 -0.73 17.77
C LYS A 448 -35.91 0.77 17.91
N SER A 449 -36.15 1.21 19.13
CA SER A 449 -35.97 2.61 19.53
C SER A 449 -34.60 2.75 20.17
N TRP A 450 -33.64 3.25 19.41
CA TRP A 450 -32.30 3.52 19.90
C TRP A 450 -32.32 4.64 20.93
N LYS A 451 -31.61 4.51 22.02
CA LYS A 451 -31.69 5.43 23.17
C LYS A 451 -30.40 6.23 23.33
N ARG A 452 -29.32 5.54 23.59
CA ARG A 452 -28.02 6.17 23.88
C ARG A 452 -26.89 5.28 23.39
N GLY A 453 -25.73 5.89 23.25
CA GLY A 453 -24.47 5.20 23.02
C GLY A 453 -23.37 5.77 23.90
N GLN A 454 -22.25 5.05 23.91
CA GLN A 454 -21.05 5.44 24.62
C GLN A 454 -19.85 5.22 23.69
N LEU A 455 -18.90 6.16 23.73
CA LEU A 455 -17.62 6.08 23.01
C LEU A 455 -16.50 6.40 23.99
N GLY A 456 -15.58 5.45 24.18
CA GLY A 456 -14.34 5.67 24.91
C GLY A 456 -13.28 6.22 23.96
N CYS A 457 -12.73 7.38 24.28
CA CYS A 457 -11.72 8.02 23.46
C CYS A 457 -10.62 8.70 24.29
N GLU A 458 -9.50 8.93 23.65
CA GLU A 458 -8.44 9.80 24.13
C GLU A 458 -8.29 10.92 23.10
N VAL A 459 -8.31 12.15 23.58
CA VAL A 459 -8.25 13.35 22.77
C VAL A 459 -7.05 14.20 23.17
N SER A 460 -6.56 14.99 22.24
CA SER A 460 -5.52 16.00 22.45
C SER A 460 -6.09 17.39 22.19
N ASP A 461 -5.46 18.40 22.76
CA ASP A 461 -5.81 19.81 22.47
C ASP A 461 -5.77 20.08 20.96
N GLY A 462 -6.86 20.62 20.42
CA GLY A 462 -7.05 20.87 19.00
C GLY A 462 -7.73 19.74 18.21
N ASP A 463 -8.04 18.60 18.83
CA ASP A 463 -8.83 17.55 18.17
C ASP A 463 -10.27 18.01 17.94
N ALA A 464 -10.78 17.74 16.74
CA ALA A 464 -12.18 18.01 16.41
C ALA A 464 -12.80 16.83 15.65
N PHE A 465 -13.94 16.32 16.15
CA PHE A 465 -14.67 15.24 15.50
C PHE A 465 -16.17 15.28 15.79
N THR A 466 -16.94 14.59 14.96
CA THR A 466 -18.39 14.43 15.14
C THR A 466 -18.76 12.97 15.22
N ILE A 467 -19.76 12.65 16.06
CA ILE A 467 -20.35 11.31 16.17
C ILE A 467 -21.72 11.37 15.51
N LYS A 468 -21.96 10.46 14.60
CA LYS A 468 -23.24 10.24 13.92
C LYS A 468 -23.78 8.85 14.24
N VAL A 469 -25.08 8.75 14.37
CA VAL A 469 -25.80 7.48 14.46
C VAL A 469 -26.60 7.32 13.17
N ASN A 470 -26.27 6.29 12.42
CA ASN A 470 -26.99 5.90 11.21
C ASN A 470 -27.89 4.72 11.52
N THR A 471 -29.15 4.75 11.06
CA THR A 471 -30.10 3.65 11.22
C THR A 471 -30.53 3.11 9.86
N THR A 472 -30.83 1.82 9.83
CA THR A 472 -31.36 1.12 8.66
C THR A 472 -32.82 0.75 8.89
N ASP A 473 -33.63 0.96 7.85
CA ASP A 473 -35.09 0.71 7.85
C ASP A 473 -35.85 1.36 9.02
N PRO A 474 -36.16 2.67 8.92
CA PRO A 474 -35.79 3.57 7.84
C PRO A 474 -34.35 4.13 7.95
N ASP A 475 -33.75 4.42 6.81
CA ASP A 475 -32.42 5.02 6.75
C ASP A 475 -32.46 6.46 7.25
N ARG A 476 -31.68 6.72 8.27
CA ARG A 476 -31.53 8.06 8.87
C ARG A 476 -30.12 8.24 9.42
N THR A 477 -29.59 9.43 9.26
CA THR A 477 -28.33 9.87 9.85
C THR A 477 -28.60 11.03 10.79
N ASN A 478 -28.18 10.89 12.05
CA ASN A 478 -28.29 11.94 13.06
C ASN A 478 -26.91 12.26 13.61
N THR A 479 -26.46 13.51 13.52
CA THR A 479 -25.30 13.99 14.28
C THR A 479 -25.72 14.12 15.73
N VAL A 480 -25.09 13.37 16.63
CA VAL A 480 -25.50 13.23 18.02
C VAL A 480 -24.51 13.88 19.01
N HIS A 481 -23.28 14.10 18.56
CA HIS A 481 -22.25 14.79 19.37
C HIS A 481 -21.24 15.46 18.46
N SER A 482 -20.68 16.59 18.92
CA SER A 482 -19.57 17.30 18.30
C SER A 482 -18.58 17.63 19.38
N GLU A 483 -17.33 17.25 19.17
CA GLU A 483 -16.23 17.48 20.09
C GLU A 483 -15.23 18.47 19.49
N ASN A 484 -14.79 19.43 20.31
CA ASN A 484 -13.65 20.30 20.03
C ASN A 484 -12.81 20.33 21.31
N ALA A 485 -11.78 19.51 21.36
CA ALA A 485 -10.97 19.34 22.55
C ALA A 485 -10.08 20.56 22.76
N THR A 486 -10.05 21.04 24.00
CA THR A 486 -9.22 22.16 24.48
C THR A 486 -8.17 21.70 25.48
N SER A 487 -8.07 20.43 25.73
CA SER A 487 -7.09 19.78 26.61
C SER A 487 -6.90 18.34 26.22
N SER A 488 -5.74 17.78 26.56
CA SER A 488 -5.48 16.35 26.36
C SER A 488 -6.06 15.56 27.53
N GLU A 489 -6.99 14.65 27.24
CA GLU A 489 -7.65 13.81 28.25
C GLU A 489 -8.21 12.50 27.69
N GLU A 490 -8.30 11.51 28.55
CA GLU A 490 -9.08 10.30 28.31
C GLU A 490 -10.51 10.53 28.79
N LYS A 491 -11.49 10.29 27.93
CA LYS A 491 -12.90 10.51 28.29
C LYS A 491 -13.84 9.45 27.75
N LEU A 492 -14.97 9.32 28.44
CA LEU A 492 -16.12 8.53 28.02
C LEU A 492 -17.24 9.49 27.57
N ILE A 493 -17.42 9.60 26.27
CA ILE A 493 -18.50 10.40 25.67
C ILE A 493 -19.78 9.57 25.70
N ARG A 494 -20.82 10.13 26.34
CA ARG A 494 -22.18 9.57 26.33
C ARG A 494 -23.04 10.43 25.43
N PHE A 495 -23.69 9.81 24.46
CA PHE A 495 -24.53 10.52 23.49
C PHE A 495 -25.92 9.87 23.37
N GLY A 496 -26.93 10.72 23.10
CA GLY A 496 -28.26 10.24 22.75
C GLY A 496 -28.33 9.87 21.28
N SER A 497 -29.20 8.95 20.91
CA SER A 497 -29.38 8.52 19.52
C SER A 497 -30.21 9.48 18.65
N GLY A 498 -30.64 10.63 19.17
CA GLY A 498 -31.49 11.58 18.45
C GLY A 498 -32.90 11.05 18.16
N ARG A 499 -33.43 10.16 19.00
CA ARG A 499 -34.70 9.44 18.81
C ARG A 499 -34.72 8.55 17.55
N ALA A 500 -33.57 8.01 17.20
CA ALA A 500 -33.44 7.13 16.06
C ALA A 500 -34.28 5.86 16.24
N ARG A 501 -34.94 5.43 15.19
CA ARG A 501 -35.66 4.14 15.10
C ARG A 501 -35.18 3.43 13.87
N GLY A 502 -34.95 2.16 13.97
CA GLY A 502 -34.51 1.34 12.84
C GLY A 502 -34.30 -0.11 13.27
N TYR A 503 -34.19 -0.98 12.29
CA TYR A 503 -33.82 -2.38 12.46
C TYR A 503 -32.40 -2.52 13.03
N ALA A 504 -31.45 -1.80 12.45
CA ALA A 504 -30.06 -1.77 12.89
C ALA A 504 -29.57 -0.33 13.03
N ALA A 505 -28.49 -0.12 13.75
CA ALA A 505 -27.79 1.15 13.81
C ALA A 505 -26.29 0.96 13.85
N ASN A 506 -25.55 1.85 13.23
CA ASN A 506 -24.09 1.96 13.37
C ASN A 506 -23.68 3.34 13.87
N VAL A 507 -22.45 3.43 14.32
CA VAL A 507 -21.82 4.67 14.75
C VAL A 507 -20.77 5.06 13.72
N GLU A 508 -20.87 6.29 13.23
CA GLU A 508 -19.89 6.89 12.34
C GLU A 508 -19.22 8.05 13.06
N ILE A 509 -17.91 8.07 13.01
CA ILE A 509 -17.06 9.08 13.62
C ILE A 509 -16.29 9.76 12.50
N ASP A 510 -16.54 11.06 12.29
CA ASP A 510 -15.81 11.87 11.32
C ASP A 510 -14.88 12.82 12.08
N VAL A 511 -13.58 12.67 11.86
CA VAL A 511 -12.55 13.56 12.42
C VAL A 511 -12.23 14.64 11.40
N SER A 512 -12.31 15.89 11.83
CA SER A 512 -12.04 17.07 11.00
C SER A 512 -10.70 17.74 11.29
N ALA A 513 -10.13 17.50 12.46
CA ALA A 513 -8.82 18.00 12.84
C ALA A 513 -8.15 17.09 13.88
N SER A 514 -6.83 17.00 13.80
CA SER A 514 -5.96 16.27 14.71
C SER A 514 -5.08 17.27 15.46
N GLY A 515 -5.15 17.28 16.77
CA GLY A 515 -4.36 18.17 17.62
C GLY A 515 -2.90 17.74 17.71
N THR A 516 -2.67 16.44 17.78
CA THR A 516 -1.32 15.84 17.77
C THR A 516 -1.27 14.63 16.83
N ALA A 517 -0.07 14.22 16.44
CA ALA A 517 0.12 13.09 15.56
C ALA A 517 -0.44 11.78 16.18
N GLY A 518 -1.41 11.17 15.50
CA GLY A 518 -2.08 9.96 15.96
C GLY A 518 -3.29 10.19 16.87
N SER A 519 -3.78 11.43 17.01
CA SER A 519 -4.93 11.81 17.83
C SER A 519 -6.06 12.34 16.94
N PRO A 520 -7.36 12.19 17.33
CA PRO A 520 -7.87 11.42 18.46
C PRO A 520 -7.74 9.90 18.28
N SER A 521 -7.90 9.16 19.38
CA SER A 521 -7.98 7.71 19.36
C SER A 521 -9.25 7.19 20.03
N PHE A 522 -9.79 6.07 19.53
CA PHE A 522 -11.06 5.47 19.96
C PHE A 522 -10.83 4.04 20.40
N ARG A 523 -11.40 3.66 21.55
CA ARG A 523 -11.14 2.34 22.19
C ARG A 523 -12.33 1.39 22.13
N HIS A 524 -13.51 1.91 22.38
CA HIS A 524 -14.73 1.10 22.39
C HIS A 524 -15.95 1.94 22.06
N VAL A 525 -16.96 1.31 21.50
CA VAL A 525 -18.25 1.90 21.22
C VAL A 525 -19.36 0.96 21.64
N SER A 526 -20.42 1.48 22.22
CA SER A 526 -21.62 0.69 22.52
C SER A 526 -22.90 1.46 22.24
N MET A 527 -23.97 0.73 21.92
CA MET A 527 -25.29 1.25 21.65
C MET A 527 -26.34 0.52 22.49
N GLU A 528 -27.33 1.26 22.99
CA GLU A 528 -28.47 0.73 23.72
C GLU A 528 -29.78 1.04 23.00
N ALA A 529 -30.67 0.09 22.96
CA ALA A 529 -32.01 0.27 22.42
C ALA A 529 -33.08 -0.48 23.21
N ILE A 530 -34.31 -0.08 22.99
CA ILE A 530 -35.50 -0.77 23.47
C ILE A 530 -36.16 -1.47 22.30
N ALA A 531 -36.40 -2.78 22.42
CA ALA A 531 -37.09 -3.54 21.39
C ALA A 531 -38.54 -3.05 21.22
N GLY A 532 -38.93 -2.79 19.96
CA GLY A 532 -40.23 -2.20 19.63
C GLY A 532 -41.44 -3.17 19.69
N GLY A 533 -41.42 -4.22 20.52
CA GLY A 533 -42.40 -5.29 20.55
C GLY A 533 -43.85 -4.92 20.98
N ALA A 534 -44.11 -3.65 21.30
CA ALA A 534 -45.43 -3.27 21.84
C ALA A 534 -46.44 -2.75 20.79
N ASN A 535 -46.06 -2.48 19.53
CA ASN A 535 -47.00 -1.89 18.55
C ASN A 535 -47.37 -2.78 17.37
N ALA A 536 -46.88 -4.02 17.29
CA ALA A 536 -47.25 -4.95 16.21
C ALA A 536 -48.65 -5.57 16.35
N ARG A 537 -49.41 -5.26 17.42
CA ARG A 537 -50.77 -5.79 17.66
C ARG A 537 -51.91 -4.87 17.21
N ARG A 538 -51.64 -3.86 16.38
CA ARG A 538 -52.71 -2.96 15.92
C ARG A 538 -53.10 -3.08 14.46
N THR A 539 -52.77 -4.15 13.80
CA THR A 539 -53.20 -4.35 12.41
C THR A 539 -53.72 -5.77 12.21
N ILE A 540 -54.69 -6.19 13.04
CA ILE A 540 -55.62 -7.25 12.67
C ILE A 540 -56.98 -6.82 13.24
N GLU A 541 -57.68 -6.03 12.49
CA GLU A 541 -59.14 -6.04 12.37
C GLU A 541 -59.49 -5.69 10.91
#